data_abc9c552d27e32cc71519bcb4712260c
#
_entry.id   abc9c552d27e32cc71519bcb4712260c
#
_cell.length_a   1.000
_cell.length_b   1.000
_cell.length_c   1.000
_cell.angle_alpha   90.00
_cell.angle_beta   90.00
_cell.angle_gamma   90.00
#
_symmetry.space_group_name_H-M   'P 1'
#
loop_
_entity.id
_entity.type
_entity.pdbx_description
1 polymer ?
#
loop_
_entity_poly.entity_id
_entity_poly.type
_entity_poly.pdbx_seq_one_letter_code
_entity_poly.pdbx_strand_id
1 'polypeptide(L)'
;MEVVRNIQKRIETSVCPKSDEEIENIYLALVYRQAFWQNGYVDSINEKNLQFYQDMTERAFQRIKNDYKVDLFQDDILVNGLVLHLASNFSRYLLGMETENLFYNDVLESYPTAYYYAMEVAEEISVWTKLSLSKYEISFLGMHFASYLERSLKSKKWKCAIIYGSGIGSAKLLE
;
A
#
# COMPACT_ATOMS: atom_id res chain seq x y z
N MET A 1 5.50 -3.89 -31.20
CA MET A 1 4.30 -4.54 -31.78
C MET A 1 4.39 -6.06 -31.76
N GLU A 2 5.55 -6.67 -31.95
CA GLU A 2 5.72 -8.14 -31.96
C GLU A 2 5.52 -8.80 -30.58
N VAL A 3 5.98 -8.16 -29.50
CA VAL A 3 5.81 -8.63 -28.12
C VAL A 3 4.32 -8.68 -27.73
N VAL A 4 3.54 -7.69 -28.17
CA VAL A 4 2.11 -7.61 -27.92
C VAL A 4 1.37 -8.76 -28.61
N ARG A 5 1.70 -9.07 -29.87
CA ARG A 5 1.13 -10.21 -30.61
C ARG A 5 1.48 -11.55 -29.95
N ASN A 6 2.69 -11.69 -29.42
CA ASN A 6 3.11 -12.91 -28.73
C ASN A 6 2.38 -13.10 -27.40
N ILE A 7 2.10 -12.01 -26.67
CA ILE A 7 1.31 -12.05 -25.44
C ILE A 7 -0.15 -12.37 -25.75
N GLN A 8 -0.72 -11.71 -26.74
CA GLN A 8 -2.09 -11.97 -27.21
C GLN A 8 -2.28 -13.44 -27.62
N LYS A 9 -1.33 -13.98 -28.39
CA LYS A 9 -1.34 -15.39 -28.80
C LYS A 9 -1.21 -16.36 -27.61
N ARG A 10 -0.46 -16.00 -26.56
CA ARG A 10 -0.35 -16.81 -25.33
C ARG A 10 -1.62 -16.76 -24.48
N ILE A 11 -2.32 -15.62 -24.46
CA ILE A 11 -3.61 -15.47 -23.77
C ILE A 11 -4.68 -16.30 -24.50
N GLU A 12 -4.73 -16.24 -25.82
CA GLU A 12 -5.66 -17.00 -26.65
C GLU A 12 -5.46 -18.52 -26.55
N THR A 13 -4.23 -18.98 -26.25
CA THR A 13 -3.92 -20.41 -26.07
C THR A 13 -4.08 -20.89 -24.64
N SER A 14 -4.37 -20.02 -23.68
CA SER A 14 -4.68 -20.43 -22.31
C SER A 14 -6.11 -20.99 -22.21
N VAL A 15 -6.24 -22.13 -21.54
CA VAL A 15 -7.41 -23.03 -21.52
C VAL A 15 -8.69 -22.43 -20.93
N CYS A 16 -8.72 -21.17 -20.56
CA CYS A 16 -9.89 -20.50 -20.01
C CYS A 16 -10.41 -19.43 -20.98
N PRO A 17 -11.65 -19.55 -21.51
CA PRO A 17 -12.22 -18.49 -22.31
C PRO A 17 -12.47 -17.27 -21.41
N LYS A 18 -11.63 -16.25 -21.57
CA LYS A 18 -11.80 -14.95 -20.91
C LYS A 18 -12.67 -14.09 -21.79
N SER A 19 -13.52 -13.28 -21.17
CA SER A 19 -14.32 -12.30 -21.94
C SER A 19 -13.39 -11.29 -22.65
N ASP A 20 -13.86 -10.70 -23.74
CA ASP A 20 -13.09 -9.67 -24.46
C ASP A 20 -12.67 -8.52 -23.53
N GLU A 21 -13.52 -8.19 -22.57
CA GLU A 21 -13.26 -7.18 -21.54
C GLU A 21 -12.10 -7.58 -20.61
N GLU A 22 -12.02 -8.85 -20.22
CA GLU A 22 -10.88 -9.37 -19.41
C GLU A 22 -9.57 -9.35 -20.20
N ILE A 23 -9.64 -9.69 -21.49
CA ILE A 23 -8.47 -9.65 -22.40
C ILE A 23 -7.99 -8.21 -22.57
N GLU A 24 -8.90 -7.27 -22.75
CA GLU A 24 -8.58 -5.84 -22.88
C GLU A 24 -7.95 -5.29 -21.60
N ASN A 25 -8.49 -5.64 -20.44
CA ASN A 25 -7.94 -5.26 -19.14
C ASN A 25 -6.54 -5.85 -18.90
N ILE A 26 -6.33 -7.12 -19.26
CA ILE A 26 -4.99 -7.76 -19.20
C ILE A 26 -4.03 -7.05 -20.15
N TYR A 27 -4.47 -6.74 -21.35
CA TYR A 27 -3.66 -6.02 -22.33
C TYR A 27 -3.27 -4.63 -21.84
N LEU A 28 -4.21 -3.86 -21.35
CA LEU A 28 -3.97 -2.54 -20.76
C LEU A 28 -2.99 -2.63 -19.58
N ALA A 29 -3.18 -3.59 -18.68
CA ALA A 29 -2.29 -3.79 -17.54
C ALA A 29 -0.85 -4.12 -17.97
N LEU A 30 -0.67 -4.95 -19.02
CA LEU A 30 0.64 -5.29 -19.54
C LEU A 30 1.30 -4.12 -20.30
N VAL A 31 0.52 -3.35 -21.05
CA VAL A 31 1.01 -2.14 -21.74
C VAL A 31 1.43 -1.08 -20.72
N TYR A 32 0.63 -0.84 -19.69
CA TYR A 32 0.98 0.08 -18.60
C TYR A 32 2.24 -0.38 -17.86
N ARG A 33 2.35 -1.68 -17.55
CA ARG A 33 3.55 -2.24 -16.92
C ARG A 33 4.79 -2.08 -17.81
N GLN A 34 4.68 -2.31 -19.10
CA GLN A 34 5.81 -2.18 -20.02
C GLN A 34 6.22 -0.70 -20.20
N ALA A 35 5.27 0.22 -20.32
CA ALA A 35 5.54 1.65 -20.35
C ALA A 35 6.24 2.13 -19.07
N PHE A 36 5.81 1.61 -17.91
CA PHE A 36 6.41 1.89 -16.62
C PHE A 36 7.88 1.47 -16.51
N TRP A 37 8.24 0.29 -17.06
CA TRP A 37 9.61 -0.22 -17.03
C TRP A 37 10.53 0.43 -18.06
N GLN A 38 10.01 0.86 -19.21
CA GLN A 38 10.81 1.37 -20.32
C GLN A 38 11.13 2.87 -20.25
N ASN A 39 10.30 3.68 -19.63
CA ASN A 39 10.39 5.14 -19.72
C ASN A 39 10.87 5.86 -18.47
N GLY A 40 11.43 5.15 -17.49
CA GLY A 40 11.80 5.81 -16.23
C GLY A 40 10.56 6.29 -15.46
N TYR A 41 10.58 6.04 -14.22
CA TYR A 41 9.51 5.96 -13.23
C TYR A 41 8.45 7.10 -13.18
N VAL A 42 8.68 8.25 -13.76
CA VAL A 42 7.88 9.46 -13.47
C VAL A 42 7.06 9.97 -14.66
N ASP A 43 7.53 9.79 -15.88
CA ASP A 43 6.93 10.46 -17.04
C ASP A 43 5.75 9.73 -17.69
N SER A 44 5.48 8.47 -17.33
CA SER A 44 4.46 7.64 -17.98
C SER A 44 3.18 7.45 -17.17
N ILE A 45 3.13 7.91 -15.92
CA ILE A 45 1.89 7.92 -15.15
C ILE A 45 1.07 9.11 -15.64
N ASN A 46 0.07 8.83 -16.47
CA ASN A 46 -0.87 9.86 -16.91
C ASN A 46 -1.48 10.55 -15.67
N GLU A 47 -1.45 11.88 -15.61
CA GLU A 47 -1.96 12.68 -14.49
C GLU A 47 -3.37 12.26 -14.05
N LYS A 48 -4.24 11.86 -14.99
CA LYS A 48 -5.58 11.36 -14.68
C LYS A 48 -5.58 10.06 -13.90
N ASN A 49 -4.62 9.16 -14.15
CA ASN A 49 -4.51 7.91 -13.40
C ASN A 49 -3.93 8.16 -12.02
N LEU A 50 -2.99 9.11 -11.90
CA LEU A 50 -2.42 9.48 -10.62
C LEU A 50 -3.48 10.08 -9.69
N GLN A 51 -4.36 10.94 -10.22
CA GLN A 51 -5.47 11.51 -9.47
C GLN A 51 -6.40 10.43 -8.90
N PHE A 52 -6.69 9.38 -9.66
CA PHE A 52 -7.49 8.25 -9.18
C PHE A 52 -6.89 7.58 -7.93
N TYR A 53 -5.56 7.35 -7.92
CA TYR A 53 -4.90 6.76 -6.76
C TYR A 53 -4.78 7.73 -5.58
N GLN A 54 -4.63 9.02 -5.86
CA GLN A 54 -4.68 10.08 -4.85
C GLN A 54 -6.06 10.11 -4.17
N ASP A 55 -7.13 10.17 -4.94
CA ASP A 55 -8.51 10.17 -4.42
C ASP A 55 -8.81 8.93 -3.56
N MET A 56 -8.29 7.78 -3.96
CA MET A 56 -8.44 6.53 -3.22
C MET A 56 -7.70 6.59 -1.89
N THR A 57 -6.45 7.06 -1.91
CA THR A 57 -5.62 7.25 -0.72
C THR A 57 -6.26 8.26 0.24
N GLU A 58 -6.75 9.37 -0.27
CA GLU A 58 -7.41 10.40 0.53
C GLU A 58 -8.66 9.88 1.24
N ARG A 59 -9.49 9.09 0.56
CA ARG A 59 -10.68 8.48 1.17
C ARG A 59 -10.31 7.51 2.30
N ALA A 60 -9.31 6.66 2.06
CA ALA A 60 -8.82 5.76 3.11
C ALA A 60 -8.29 6.55 4.32
N PHE A 61 -7.52 7.61 4.09
CA PHE A 61 -7.00 8.47 5.16
C PHE A 61 -8.11 9.20 5.92
N GLN A 62 -9.17 9.62 5.21
CA GLN A 62 -10.33 10.23 5.87
C GLN A 62 -11.05 9.24 6.80
N ARG A 63 -11.15 7.97 6.41
CA ARG A 63 -11.70 6.92 7.29
C ARG A 63 -10.79 6.69 8.48
N ILE A 64 -9.50 6.52 8.27
CA ILE A 64 -8.51 6.38 9.35
C ILE A 64 -8.59 7.57 10.33
N LYS A 65 -8.70 8.80 9.82
CA LYS A 65 -8.85 10.00 10.64
C LYS A 65 -10.14 9.96 11.47
N ASN A 66 -11.24 9.49 10.88
CA ASN A 66 -12.52 9.41 11.58
C ASN A 66 -12.53 8.33 12.67
N ASP A 67 -11.95 7.17 12.40
CA ASP A 67 -12.02 5.99 13.26
C ASP A 67 -10.91 5.98 14.32
N TYR A 68 -9.70 6.29 13.91
CA TYR A 68 -8.51 6.21 14.77
C TYR A 68 -8.03 7.57 15.30
N LYS A 69 -8.64 8.70 14.86
CA LYS A 69 -8.28 10.07 15.25
C LYS A 69 -6.82 10.43 14.90
N VAL A 70 -6.28 9.84 13.85
CA VAL A 70 -4.92 10.09 13.34
C VAL A 70 -5.01 10.84 12.02
N ASP A 71 -4.28 11.93 11.90
CA ASP A 71 -4.18 12.71 10.66
C ASP A 71 -2.91 12.31 9.89
N LEU A 72 -3.09 11.54 8.82
CA LEU A 72 -2.01 11.03 7.98
C LEU A 72 -1.67 11.96 6.80
N PHE A 73 -2.50 12.98 6.54
CA PHE A 73 -2.33 13.90 5.41
C PHE A 73 -1.07 14.77 5.51
N GLN A 74 -0.49 14.88 6.70
CA GLN A 74 0.68 15.71 6.98
C GLN A 74 2.03 15.03 6.64
N ASP A 75 2.02 13.75 6.30
CA ASP A 75 3.24 13.01 5.94
C ASP A 75 3.30 12.78 4.43
N ASP A 76 3.95 13.68 3.71
CA ASP A 76 4.10 13.61 2.25
C ASP A 76 4.81 12.32 1.79
N ILE A 77 5.70 11.76 2.63
CA ILE A 77 6.41 10.52 2.32
C ILE A 77 5.44 9.36 2.29
N LEU A 78 4.51 9.32 3.26
CA LEU A 78 3.47 8.29 3.30
C LEU A 78 2.49 8.45 2.14
N VAL A 79 1.97 9.67 1.93
CA VAL A 79 1.00 9.96 0.84
C VAL A 79 1.59 9.56 -0.50
N ASN A 80 2.75 10.10 -0.85
CA ASN A 80 3.40 9.83 -2.13
C ASN A 80 3.79 8.35 -2.27
N GLY A 81 4.29 7.74 -1.19
CA GLY A 81 4.67 6.33 -1.17
C GLY A 81 3.50 5.41 -1.47
N LEU A 82 2.31 5.65 -0.87
CA LEU A 82 1.11 4.87 -1.11
C LEU A 82 0.55 5.09 -2.52
N VAL A 83 0.47 6.34 -2.98
CA VAL A 83 0.00 6.67 -4.33
C VAL A 83 0.86 5.97 -5.39
N LEU A 84 2.19 6.03 -5.25
CA LEU A 84 3.12 5.36 -6.15
C LEU A 84 3.02 3.83 -6.06
N HIS A 85 2.84 3.28 -4.86
CA HIS A 85 2.64 1.86 -4.66
C HIS A 85 1.37 1.38 -5.37
N LEU A 86 0.25 2.09 -5.20
CA LEU A 86 -1.00 1.77 -5.87
C LEU A 86 -0.85 1.87 -7.39
N ALA A 87 -0.30 2.96 -7.89
CA ALA A 87 -0.08 3.15 -9.33
C ALA A 87 0.77 2.02 -9.95
N SER A 88 1.77 1.54 -9.23
CA SER A 88 2.69 0.49 -9.71
C SER A 88 2.08 -0.92 -9.69
N ASN A 89 1.19 -1.19 -8.72
CA ASN A 89 0.73 -2.55 -8.44
C ASN A 89 -0.74 -2.77 -8.82
N PHE A 90 -1.49 -1.72 -9.16
CA PHE A 90 -2.92 -1.81 -9.41
C PHE A 90 -3.28 -2.79 -10.53
N SER A 91 -2.50 -2.78 -11.62
CA SER A 91 -2.68 -3.74 -12.72
C SER A 91 -2.49 -5.18 -12.26
N ARG A 92 -1.58 -5.43 -11.32
CA ARG A 92 -1.34 -6.74 -10.72
C ARG A 92 -2.53 -7.18 -9.88
N TYR A 93 -3.13 -6.24 -9.13
CA TYR A 93 -4.37 -6.50 -8.38
C TYR A 93 -5.52 -6.89 -9.30
N LEU A 94 -5.73 -6.14 -10.39
CA LEU A 94 -6.77 -6.45 -11.37
C LEU A 94 -6.59 -7.82 -12.03
N LEU A 95 -5.36 -8.28 -12.18
CA LEU A 95 -5.02 -9.60 -12.75
C LEU A 95 -5.09 -10.74 -11.74
N GLY A 96 -5.36 -10.47 -10.46
CA GLY A 96 -5.33 -11.47 -9.39
C GLY A 96 -3.93 -12.08 -9.21
N MET A 97 -2.87 -11.35 -9.55
CA MET A 97 -1.51 -11.81 -9.41
C MET A 97 -1.04 -11.54 -7.98
N GLU A 98 -1.05 -12.58 -7.16
CA GLU A 98 -0.53 -12.49 -5.80
C GLU A 98 0.99 -12.62 -5.76
N THR A 99 1.60 -11.87 -4.85
CA THR A 99 3.02 -11.99 -4.52
C THR A 99 3.13 -12.18 -3.01
N GLU A 100 3.80 -13.25 -2.60
CA GLU A 100 4.05 -13.49 -1.18
C GLU A 100 4.94 -12.37 -0.62
N ASN A 101 4.56 -11.86 0.56
CA ASN A 101 5.37 -10.91 1.30
C ASN A 101 6.10 -11.65 2.43
N LEU A 102 7.42 -11.75 2.34
CA LEU A 102 8.25 -12.39 3.35
C LEU A 102 8.17 -11.70 4.71
N PHE A 103 7.83 -10.42 4.73
CA PHE A 103 7.67 -9.61 5.95
C PHE A 103 6.24 -9.58 6.51
N TYR A 104 5.34 -10.44 5.99
CA TYR A 104 3.94 -10.46 6.44
C TYR A 104 3.81 -10.62 7.96
N ASN A 105 4.50 -11.60 8.53
CA ASN A 105 4.44 -11.84 9.98
C ASN A 105 5.06 -10.69 10.77
N ASP A 106 6.17 -10.13 10.30
CA ASP A 106 6.83 -9.00 10.95
C ASP A 106 5.92 -7.77 11.00
N VAL A 107 5.19 -7.48 9.90
CA VAL A 107 4.22 -6.37 9.86
C VAL A 107 3.06 -6.64 10.81
N LEU A 108 2.53 -7.85 10.82
CA LEU A 108 1.38 -8.20 11.65
C LEU A 108 1.72 -8.19 13.15
N GLU A 109 2.88 -8.70 13.53
CA GLU A 109 3.29 -8.85 14.93
C GLU A 109 3.89 -7.57 15.51
N SER A 110 4.76 -6.90 14.73
CA SER A 110 5.49 -5.73 15.22
C SER A 110 4.75 -4.41 14.96
N TYR A 111 3.90 -4.36 13.93
CA TYR A 111 3.18 -3.15 13.52
C TYR A 111 1.68 -3.40 13.29
N PRO A 112 0.93 -3.97 14.24
CA PRO A 112 -0.49 -4.29 14.04
C PRO A 112 -1.32 -3.06 13.65
N THR A 113 -1.04 -1.88 14.21
CA THR A 113 -1.69 -0.63 13.83
C THR A 113 -1.46 -0.27 12.35
N ALA A 114 -0.25 -0.48 11.84
CA ALA A 114 0.05 -0.26 10.43
C ALA A 114 -0.75 -1.21 9.52
N TYR A 115 -0.90 -2.46 9.95
CA TYR A 115 -1.72 -3.44 9.23
C TYR A 115 -3.19 -3.04 9.20
N TYR A 116 -3.75 -2.54 10.30
CA TYR A 116 -5.13 -2.02 10.33
C TYR A 116 -5.32 -0.82 9.40
N TYR A 117 -4.38 0.12 9.35
CA TYR A 117 -4.46 1.23 8.40
C TYR A 117 -4.39 0.74 6.94
N ALA A 118 -3.59 -0.27 6.67
CA ALA A 118 -3.52 -0.90 5.36
C ALA A 118 -4.83 -1.59 4.96
N MET A 119 -5.56 -2.16 5.91
CA MET A 119 -6.88 -2.73 5.67
C MET A 119 -7.90 -1.67 5.23
N GLU A 120 -7.83 -0.43 5.77
CA GLU A 120 -8.69 0.67 5.31
C GLU A 120 -8.42 1.05 3.85
N VAL A 121 -7.15 1.02 3.43
CA VAL A 121 -6.79 1.23 2.01
C VAL A 121 -7.31 0.07 1.16
N ALA A 122 -7.13 -1.17 1.62
CA ALA A 122 -7.62 -2.37 0.91
C ALA A 122 -9.15 -2.36 0.77
N GLU A 123 -9.87 -1.90 1.78
CA GLU A 123 -11.32 -1.75 1.75
C GLU A 123 -11.73 -0.72 0.70
N GLU A 124 -11.04 0.41 0.62
CA GLU A 124 -11.31 1.43 -0.40
C GLU A 124 -11.08 0.88 -1.81
N ILE A 125 -9.99 0.12 -2.02
CA ILE A 125 -9.73 -0.57 -3.28
C ILE A 125 -10.88 -1.53 -3.61
N SER A 126 -11.35 -2.30 -2.63
CA SER A 126 -12.46 -3.26 -2.79
C SER A 126 -13.77 -2.56 -3.18
N VAL A 127 -14.07 -1.43 -2.57
CA VAL A 127 -15.27 -0.63 -2.91
C VAL A 127 -15.27 -0.22 -4.39
N TRP A 128 -14.11 0.21 -4.89
CA TRP A 128 -13.98 0.71 -6.25
C TRP A 128 -13.89 -0.38 -7.31
N THR A 129 -13.10 -1.42 -7.04
CA THR A 129 -12.74 -2.43 -8.03
C THR A 129 -13.54 -3.71 -7.92
N LYS A 130 -14.26 -3.91 -6.80
CA LYS A 130 -14.88 -5.19 -6.40
C LYS A 130 -13.86 -6.32 -6.21
N LEU A 131 -12.59 -5.97 -6.04
CA LEU A 131 -11.50 -6.91 -5.81
C LEU A 131 -11.10 -6.88 -4.34
N SER A 132 -10.85 -8.06 -3.77
CA SER A 132 -10.30 -8.19 -2.44
C SER A 132 -8.79 -8.39 -2.53
N LEU A 133 -8.01 -7.58 -1.82
CA LEU A 133 -6.58 -7.78 -1.73
C LEU A 133 -6.26 -8.96 -0.82
N SER A 134 -5.22 -9.71 -1.16
CA SER A 134 -4.70 -10.77 -0.30
C SER A 134 -4.04 -10.19 0.96
N LYS A 135 -3.88 -11.02 1.98
CA LYS A 135 -3.16 -10.64 3.21
C LYS A 135 -1.74 -10.15 2.93
N TYR A 136 -1.10 -10.68 1.91
CA TYR A 136 0.25 -10.27 1.52
C TYR A 136 0.26 -8.88 0.89
N GLU A 137 -0.71 -8.59 0.01
CA GLU A 137 -0.85 -7.26 -0.58
C GLU A 137 -1.19 -6.21 0.48
N ILE A 138 -2.07 -6.54 1.44
CA ILE A 138 -2.36 -5.68 2.58
C ILE A 138 -1.08 -5.43 3.40
N SER A 139 -0.24 -6.45 3.60
CA SER A 139 1.00 -6.28 4.34
C SER A 139 2.04 -5.41 3.61
N PHE A 140 2.10 -5.44 2.27
CA PHE A 140 2.91 -4.49 1.51
C PHE A 140 2.47 -3.04 1.72
N LEU A 141 1.15 -2.78 1.71
CA LEU A 141 0.62 -1.48 2.10
C LEU A 141 0.99 -1.14 3.55
N GLY A 142 0.90 -2.13 4.45
CA GLY A 142 1.26 -2.01 5.85
C GLY A 142 2.70 -1.56 6.10
N MET A 143 3.65 -1.94 5.23
CA MET A 143 5.05 -1.49 5.33
C MET A 143 5.19 0.03 5.18
N HIS A 144 4.37 0.68 4.35
CA HIS A 144 4.34 2.14 4.24
C HIS A 144 3.89 2.79 5.55
N PHE A 145 2.84 2.25 6.16
CA PHE A 145 2.34 2.74 7.45
C PHE A 145 3.31 2.42 8.60
N ALA A 146 3.96 1.25 8.60
CA ALA A 146 5.00 0.93 9.58
C ALA A 146 6.14 1.95 9.53
N SER A 147 6.61 2.28 8.32
CA SER A 147 7.62 3.31 8.11
C SER A 147 7.16 4.69 8.61
N TYR A 148 5.89 5.05 8.42
CA TYR A 148 5.31 6.27 8.99
C TYR A 148 5.32 6.25 10.52
N LEU A 149 4.87 5.16 11.15
CA LEU A 149 4.85 5.02 12.60
C LEU A 149 6.26 5.15 13.20
N GLU A 150 7.26 4.52 12.57
CA GLU A 150 8.66 4.66 12.97
C GLU A 150 9.16 6.12 12.91
N ARG A 151 8.85 6.84 11.82
CA ARG A 151 9.22 8.26 11.70
C ARG A 151 8.52 9.11 12.73
N SER A 152 7.23 8.88 12.99
CA SER A 152 6.44 9.63 13.96
C SER A 152 6.94 9.43 15.40
N LEU A 153 7.42 8.22 15.73
CA LEU A 153 8.03 7.94 17.03
C LEU A 153 9.39 8.64 17.17
N LYS A 154 10.23 8.62 16.14
CA LYS A 154 11.54 9.28 16.15
C LYS A 154 11.44 10.81 16.24
N SER A 155 10.37 11.39 15.71
CA SER A 155 10.14 12.85 15.78
C SER A 155 9.71 13.31 17.18
N LYS A 156 9.14 12.42 17.99
CA LYS A 156 8.78 12.73 19.39
C LYS A 156 10.05 12.76 20.22
N LYS A 157 10.45 13.95 20.67
CA LYS A 157 11.52 14.10 21.67
C LYS A 157 11.04 13.57 23.01
N TRP A 158 11.41 12.34 23.35
CA TRP A 158 11.15 11.78 24.66
C TRP A 158 12.08 12.47 25.66
N LYS A 159 11.48 13.07 26.70
CA LYS A 159 12.26 13.47 27.88
C LYS A 159 12.32 12.26 28.79
N CYS A 160 13.49 11.61 28.85
CA CYS A 160 13.74 10.53 29.81
C CYS A 160 14.36 11.14 31.06
N ALA A 161 13.71 10.96 32.21
CA ALA A 161 14.27 11.29 33.52
C ALA A 161 14.67 9.97 34.19
N ILE A 162 15.97 9.78 34.46
CA ILE A 162 16.46 8.68 35.29
C ILE A 162 16.49 9.17 36.73
N ILE A 163 15.59 8.63 37.56
CA ILE A 163 15.57 8.93 39.00
C ILE A 163 16.37 7.84 39.69
N TYR A 164 17.52 8.22 40.24
CA TYR A 164 18.33 7.36 41.06
C TYR A 164 18.17 7.72 42.53
N GLY A 165 17.85 6.73 43.35
CA GLY A 165 17.71 6.93 44.81
C GLY A 165 18.03 5.64 45.56
N SER A 166 18.72 5.74 46.65
CA SER A 166 18.97 4.64 47.58
C SER A 166 18.02 4.78 48.79
N GLY A 167 16.94 3.99 48.80
CA GLY A 167 16.02 3.98 49.92
C GLY A 167 14.58 3.61 49.58
N ILE A 168 13.76 3.34 50.59
CA ILE A 168 12.40 2.85 50.50
C ILE A 168 11.48 3.87 49.77
N GLY A 169 11.83 5.16 49.75
CA GLY A 169 11.08 6.21 49.03
C GLY A 169 11.23 6.24 47.51
N SER A 170 12.27 5.60 46.96
CA SER A 170 12.53 5.61 45.51
C SER A 170 11.54 4.73 44.73
N ALA A 171 10.94 3.73 45.35
CA ALA A 171 9.98 2.84 44.72
C ALA A 171 8.64 3.51 44.41
N LYS A 172 8.27 4.57 45.17
CA LYS A 172 7.02 5.32 44.97
C LYS A 172 7.06 6.36 43.83
N LEU A 173 8.25 6.64 43.28
CA LEU A 173 8.42 7.59 42.17
C LEU A 173 8.39 6.92 40.80
N LEU A 174 8.29 5.59 40.73
CA LEU A 174 8.24 4.81 39.52
C LEU A 174 6.88 4.22 39.17
N GLU A 175 5.86 4.49 40.02
CA GLU A 175 4.46 4.23 39.75
C GLU A 175 3.81 5.46 39.11
#